data_792b7703d884b92ff9075865bf77cba7
#
_entry.id   792b7703d884b92ff9075865bf77cba7
#
_cell.length_a   1.000
_cell.length_b   1.000
_cell.length_c   1.000
_cell.angle_alpha   90.00
_cell.angle_beta   90.00
_cell.angle_gamma   90.00
#
_symmetry.space_group_name_H-M   'P 1'
#
loop_
_entity.id
_entity.type
_entity.pdbx_description
1 polymer ?
#
loop_
_entity_poly.entity_id
_entity_poly.type
_entity_poly.pdbx_seq_one_letter_code
_entity_poly.pdbx_strand_id
1 'polypeptide(L)'
;MSGSEALNNYLILGALLFSLGLVGFLARRNLIVMFLCAELMLQGVTLTLVAFSAHHRTWNGQVFAIFSLAIAAAEAAVALALIVVLFKRGHSLDVSLWQDLREPDQPPVDDELPPQDDQTPEPLSPILTVAGRKPLHLPEHAPVSGRGKEVAP
;
A
#
# COMPACT_ATOMS: atom_id res chain seq x y z
N MET A 1 37.23 24.88 -8.41
CA MET A 1 36.10 24.71 -7.47
C MET A 1 36.66 24.56 -6.07
N SER A 2 36.19 25.34 -5.12
CA SER A 2 36.55 25.13 -3.72
C SER A 2 35.93 23.80 -3.22
N GLY A 3 36.56 23.17 -2.22
CA GLY A 3 36.02 21.91 -1.67
C GLY A 3 34.59 22.04 -1.13
N SER A 4 34.21 23.23 -0.67
CA SER A 4 32.86 23.55 -0.19
C SER A 4 31.83 23.68 -1.32
N GLU A 5 32.23 24.21 -2.48
CA GLU A 5 31.34 24.31 -3.67
C GLU A 5 31.04 22.90 -4.22
N ALA A 6 32.07 22.06 -4.27
CA ALA A 6 31.88 20.67 -4.70
C ALA A 6 30.91 19.93 -3.76
N LEU A 7 31.11 20.04 -2.44
CA LEU A 7 30.20 19.44 -1.45
C LEU A 7 28.75 19.91 -1.68
N ASN A 8 28.54 21.23 -1.78
CA ASN A 8 27.19 21.78 -1.94
C ASN A 8 26.49 21.25 -3.20
N ASN A 9 27.23 21.16 -4.32
CA ASN A 9 26.67 20.64 -5.58
C ASN A 9 26.25 19.16 -5.45
N TYR A 10 27.03 18.32 -4.76
CA TYR A 10 26.67 16.92 -4.52
C TYR A 10 25.52 16.78 -3.54
N LEU A 11 25.42 17.62 -2.53
CA LEU A 11 24.27 17.64 -1.61
C LEU A 11 22.98 18.03 -2.33
N ILE A 12 23.02 19.04 -3.18
CA ILE A 12 21.86 19.45 -3.99
C ILE A 12 21.44 18.29 -4.93
N LEU A 13 22.41 17.66 -5.59
CA LEU A 13 22.13 16.55 -6.49
C LEU A 13 21.54 15.36 -5.71
N GLY A 14 22.10 15.02 -4.55
CA GLY A 14 21.55 13.96 -3.69
C GLY A 14 20.12 14.26 -3.22
N ALA A 15 19.86 15.51 -2.81
CA ALA A 15 18.51 15.95 -2.43
C ALA A 15 17.51 15.89 -3.60
N LEU A 16 17.93 16.26 -4.81
CA LEU A 16 17.10 16.17 -6.01
C LEU A 16 16.77 14.71 -6.35
N LEU A 17 17.75 13.81 -6.32
CA LEU A 17 17.54 12.38 -6.55
C LEU A 17 16.57 11.79 -5.52
N PHE A 18 16.76 12.10 -4.24
CA PHE A 18 15.89 11.66 -3.16
C PHE A 18 14.45 12.16 -3.35
N SER A 19 14.29 13.46 -3.62
CA SER A 19 12.97 14.08 -3.80
C SER A 19 12.24 13.51 -5.01
N LEU A 20 12.95 13.31 -6.13
CA LEU A 20 12.39 12.71 -7.34
C LEU A 20 11.93 11.27 -7.08
N GLY A 21 12.76 10.48 -6.38
CA GLY A 21 12.42 9.13 -5.96
C GLY A 21 11.19 9.10 -5.05
N LEU A 22 11.12 10.01 -4.06
CA LEU A 22 10.00 10.11 -3.14
C LEU A 22 8.69 10.46 -3.86
N VAL A 23 8.71 11.45 -4.74
CA VAL A 23 7.53 11.83 -5.54
C VAL A 23 7.09 10.68 -6.44
N GLY A 24 8.02 10.01 -7.12
CA GLY A 24 7.72 8.86 -7.96
C GLY A 24 7.16 7.68 -7.18
N PHE A 25 7.68 7.42 -5.99
CA PHE A 25 7.21 6.36 -5.10
C PHE A 25 5.76 6.58 -4.64
N LEU A 26 5.42 7.81 -4.27
CA LEU A 26 4.08 8.15 -3.79
C LEU A 26 3.05 8.29 -4.94
N ALA A 27 3.51 8.69 -6.13
CA ALA A 27 2.62 8.96 -7.26
C ALA A 27 2.27 7.71 -8.09
N ARG A 28 3.00 6.62 -7.94
CA ARG A 28 2.86 5.42 -8.78
C ARG A 28 2.41 4.21 -7.99
N ARG A 29 1.51 3.44 -8.59
CA ARG A 29 0.97 2.19 -8.01
C ARG A 29 1.61 0.93 -8.61
N ASN A 30 2.56 1.10 -9.52
CA ASN A 30 3.25 -0.02 -10.17
C ASN A 30 4.45 -0.45 -9.33
N LEU A 31 4.51 -1.74 -8.95
CA LEU A 31 5.56 -2.33 -8.11
C LEU A 31 6.97 -2.10 -8.65
N ILE A 32 7.18 -2.23 -9.97
CA ILE A 32 8.50 -2.01 -10.57
C ILE A 32 8.91 -0.54 -10.42
N VAL A 33 7.99 0.39 -10.73
CA VAL A 33 8.28 1.83 -10.64
C VAL A 33 8.54 2.23 -9.20
N MET A 34 7.76 1.71 -8.23
CA MET A 34 7.96 1.97 -6.81
C MET A 34 9.34 1.46 -6.35
N PHE A 35 9.73 0.26 -6.78
CA PHE A 35 11.04 -0.28 -6.47
C PHE A 35 12.17 0.59 -7.04
N LEU A 36 12.10 1.00 -8.32
CA LEU A 36 13.08 1.90 -8.93
C LEU A 36 13.14 3.26 -8.23
N CYS A 37 12.01 3.78 -7.75
CA CYS A 37 11.97 5.02 -6.99
C CYS A 37 12.63 4.89 -5.62
N ALA A 38 12.44 3.76 -4.93
CA ALA A 38 13.13 3.48 -3.66
C ALA A 38 14.64 3.37 -3.86
N GLU A 39 15.09 2.72 -4.92
CA GLU A 39 16.50 2.68 -5.34
C GLU A 39 17.06 4.08 -5.59
N LEU A 40 16.30 4.93 -6.31
CA LEU A 40 16.72 6.30 -6.59
C LEU A 40 16.88 7.12 -5.29
N MET A 41 16.01 6.93 -4.31
CA MET A 41 16.12 7.55 -3.00
C MET A 41 17.40 7.08 -2.27
N LEU A 42 17.68 5.79 -2.29
CA LEU A 42 18.88 5.20 -1.69
C LEU A 42 20.15 5.74 -2.34
N GLN A 43 20.17 5.89 -3.66
CA GLN A 43 21.30 6.49 -4.39
C GLN A 43 21.53 7.95 -3.99
N GLY A 44 20.46 8.72 -3.78
CA GLY A 44 20.54 10.11 -3.28
C GLY A 44 21.22 10.18 -1.91
N VAL A 45 20.85 9.31 -0.97
CA VAL A 45 21.45 9.22 0.36
C VAL A 45 22.92 8.79 0.27
N THR A 46 23.21 7.76 -0.51
CA THR A 46 24.57 7.24 -0.70
C THR A 46 25.50 8.30 -1.27
N LEU A 47 25.04 9.06 -2.27
CA LEU A 47 25.81 10.17 -2.85
C LEU A 47 26.13 11.25 -1.79
N THR A 48 25.17 11.59 -0.94
CA THR A 48 25.34 12.55 0.15
C THR A 48 26.40 12.09 1.14
N LEU A 49 26.40 10.82 1.54
CA LEU A 49 27.38 10.24 2.44
C LEU A 49 28.79 10.26 1.86
N VAL A 50 28.93 9.92 0.58
CA VAL A 50 30.21 9.99 -0.12
C VAL A 50 30.73 11.43 -0.19
N ALA A 51 29.85 12.40 -0.48
CA ALA A 51 30.23 13.81 -0.54
C ALA A 51 30.74 14.33 0.81
N PHE A 52 30.06 14.02 1.90
CA PHE A 52 30.51 14.37 3.26
C PHE A 52 31.84 13.70 3.61
N SER A 53 31.99 12.43 3.29
CA SER A 53 33.23 11.69 3.55
C SER A 53 34.41 12.27 2.77
N ALA A 54 34.21 12.62 1.53
CA ALA A 54 35.23 13.28 0.70
C ALA A 54 35.61 14.66 1.27
N HIS A 55 34.63 15.43 1.73
CA HIS A 55 34.88 16.74 2.36
C HIS A 55 35.70 16.64 3.63
N HIS A 56 35.40 15.66 4.48
CA HIS A 56 36.12 15.40 5.73
C HIS A 56 37.40 14.58 5.55
N ARG A 57 37.76 14.21 4.33
CA ARG A 57 38.94 13.39 3.98
C ARG A 57 38.97 12.05 4.73
N THR A 58 37.79 11.43 4.90
CA THR A 58 37.64 10.12 5.50
C THR A 58 37.18 9.09 4.44
N TRP A 59 37.39 7.80 4.70
CA TRP A 59 36.99 6.72 3.82
C TRP A 59 35.64 6.11 4.17
N ASN A 60 35.04 6.54 5.29
CA ASN A 60 33.85 5.90 5.86
C ASN A 60 32.65 5.94 4.90
N GLY A 61 32.43 7.07 4.21
CA GLY A 61 31.32 7.19 3.25
C GLY A 61 31.52 6.33 2.01
N GLN A 62 32.76 6.21 1.51
CA GLN A 62 33.07 5.35 0.37
C GLN A 62 32.88 3.87 0.72
N VAL A 63 33.34 3.43 1.88
CA VAL A 63 33.14 2.05 2.36
C VAL A 63 31.64 1.77 2.51
N PHE A 64 30.91 2.71 3.13
CA PHE A 64 29.46 2.56 3.26
C PHE A 64 28.74 2.54 1.90
N ALA A 65 29.18 3.35 0.94
CA ALA A 65 28.61 3.36 -0.40
C ALA A 65 28.81 2.01 -1.12
N ILE A 66 29.99 1.41 -1.05
CA ILE A 66 30.27 0.09 -1.64
C ILE A 66 29.38 -0.97 -0.99
N PHE A 67 29.25 -0.93 0.34
CA PHE A 67 28.37 -1.85 1.07
C PHE A 67 26.90 -1.66 0.70
N SER A 68 26.44 -0.41 0.62
CA SER A 68 25.08 -0.07 0.20
C SER A 68 24.77 -0.55 -1.22
N LEU A 69 25.71 -0.37 -2.17
CA LEU A 69 25.56 -0.87 -3.55
C LEU A 69 25.49 -2.40 -3.61
N ALA A 70 26.27 -3.09 -2.79
CA ALA A 70 26.20 -4.56 -2.74
C ALA A 70 24.87 -5.06 -2.20
N ILE A 71 24.32 -4.40 -1.17
CA ILE A 71 22.99 -4.72 -0.64
C ILE A 71 21.91 -4.39 -1.69
N ALA A 72 21.96 -3.22 -2.31
CA ALA A 72 21.02 -2.79 -3.33
C ALA A 72 20.97 -3.79 -4.51
N ALA A 73 22.11 -4.30 -4.95
CA ALA A 73 22.16 -5.32 -5.98
C ALA A 73 21.49 -6.65 -5.54
N ALA A 74 21.67 -7.05 -4.27
CA ALA A 74 21.02 -8.25 -3.73
C ALA A 74 19.50 -8.04 -3.59
N GLU A 75 19.08 -6.89 -3.08
CA GLU A 75 17.67 -6.53 -2.96
C GLU A 75 16.98 -6.47 -4.33
N ALA A 76 17.65 -5.91 -5.35
CA ALA A 76 17.14 -5.85 -6.71
C ALA A 76 16.86 -7.24 -7.27
N ALA A 77 17.77 -8.20 -7.05
CA ALA A 77 17.59 -9.57 -7.52
C ALA A 77 16.37 -10.24 -6.85
N VAL A 78 16.20 -10.08 -5.55
CA VAL A 78 15.06 -10.63 -4.80
C VAL A 78 13.76 -9.94 -5.20
N ALA A 79 13.77 -8.60 -5.29
CA ALA A 79 12.59 -7.82 -5.66
C ALA A 79 12.10 -8.16 -7.06
N LEU A 80 13.01 -8.27 -8.04
CA LEU A 80 12.65 -8.66 -9.41
C LEU A 80 12.09 -10.09 -9.47
N ALA A 81 12.68 -11.03 -8.73
CA ALA A 81 12.16 -12.39 -8.64
C ALA A 81 10.73 -12.41 -8.07
N LEU A 82 10.48 -11.64 -7.00
CA LEU A 82 9.17 -11.53 -6.38
C LEU A 82 8.15 -10.89 -7.33
N ILE A 83 8.51 -9.79 -7.98
CA ILE A 83 7.67 -9.09 -8.96
C ILE A 83 7.28 -10.03 -10.11
N VAL A 84 8.22 -10.84 -10.62
CA VAL A 84 7.94 -11.83 -11.67
C VAL A 84 6.95 -12.88 -11.19
N VAL A 85 7.09 -13.37 -9.95
CA VAL A 85 6.15 -14.34 -9.36
C VAL A 85 4.76 -13.73 -9.18
N LEU A 86 4.68 -12.48 -8.68
CA LEU A 86 3.43 -11.77 -8.52
C LEU A 86 2.74 -11.53 -9.87
N PHE A 87 3.51 -11.10 -10.88
CA PHE A 87 2.98 -10.91 -12.22
C PHE A 87 2.43 -12.21 -12.84
N LYS A 88 3.12 -13.35 -12.62
CA LYS A 88 2.63 -14.66 -13.09
C LYS A 88 1.35 -15.10 -12.40
N ARG A 89 1.11 -14.69 -11.17
CA ARG A 89 -0.10 -15.02 -10.40
C ARG A 89 -1.28 -14.10 -10.69
N GLY A 90 -1.04 -12.80 -10.75
CA GLY A 90 -2.09 -11.78 -10.85
C GLY A 90 -2.20 -11.10 -12.22
N HIS A 91 -1.27 -11.37 -13.16
CA HIS A 91 -1.16 -10.71 -14.48
C HIS A 91 -1.16 -9.17 -14.40
N SER A 92 -0.87 -8.62 -13.21
CA SER A 92 -0.82 -7.19 -12.98
C SER A 92 0.29 -6.85 -11.98
N LEU A 93 0.85 -5.66 -12.13
CA LEU A 93 1.86 -5.08 -11.22
C LEU A 93 1.28 -3.95 -10.38
N ASP A 94 -0.04 -3.78 -10.39
CA ASP A 94 -0.71 -2.77 -9.58
C ASP A 94 -0.78 -3.23 -8.12
N VAL A 95 -0.20 -2.41 -7.23
CA VAL A 95 -0.18 -2.66 -5.78
C VAL A 95 -1.59 -2.76 -5.20
N SER A 96 -2.56 -2.02 -5.73
CA SER A 96 -3.93 -2.00 -5.21
C SER A 96 -4.59 -3.39 -5.24
N LEU A 97 -4.24 -4.23 -6.21
CA LEU A 97 -4.75 -5.60 -6.32
C LEU A 97 -4.24 -6.53 -5.22
N TRP A 98 -3.14 -6.17 -4.57
CA TRP A 98 -2.52 -6.98 -3.52
C TRP A 98 -2.86 -6.47 -2.11
N GLN A 99 -3.58 -5.36 -2.01
CA GLN A 99 -4.07 -4.81 -0.75
C GLN A 99 -5.39 -5.46 -0.30
N ASP A 100 -6.00 -6.26 -1.16
CA ASP A 100 -7.22 -6.99 -0.84
C ASP A 100 -6.91 -8.18 0.09
N LEU A 101 -6.97 -7.91 1.40
CA LEU A 101 -6.76 -8.90 2.49
C LEU A 101 -8.03 -9.71 2.78
N ARG A 102 -8.98 -9.79 1.84
CA ARG A 102 -10.23 -10.53 2.04
C ARG A 102 -9.97 -12.03 2.10
N GLU A 103 -10.71 -12.67 3.00
CA GLU A 103 -10.87 -14.12 2.96
C GLU A 103 -11.71 -14.51 1.74
N PRO A 104 -11.48 -15.71 1.15
CA PRO A 104 -12.16 -16.14 -0.08
C PRO A 104 -13.69 -16.15 0.00
N ASP A 105 -14.25 -16.22 1.20
CA ASP A 105 -15.68 -16.33 1.46
C ASP A 105 -16.38 -15.00 1.79
N GLN A 106 -15.64 -13.88 1.82
CA GLN A 106 -16.23 -12.58 2.11
C GLN A 106 -16.67 -11.87 0.82
N PRO A 107 -17.88 -11.28 0.81
CA PRO A 107 -18.34 -10.50 -0.34
C PRO A 107 -17.46 -9.27 -0.56
N PRO A 108 -17.33 -8.78 -1.81
CA PRO A 108 -16.64 -7.53 -2.10
C PRO A 108 -17.20 -6.40 -1.24
N VAL A 109 -16.33 -5.72 -0.51
CA VAL A 109 -16.69 -4.42 0.07
C VAL A 109 -16.62 -3.42 -1.07
N ASP A 110 -17.77 -3.02 -1.59
CA ASP A 110 -17.84 -1.88 -2.48
C ASP A 110 -17.51 -0.65 -1.61
N ASP A 111 -16.37 -0.03 -1.88
CA ASP A 111 -15.99 1.26 -1.27
C ASP A 111 -16.89 2.42 -1.74
N GLU A 112 -17.89 2.14 -2.54
CA GLU A 112 -18.99 3.06 -2.77
C GLU A 112 -19.75 3.17 -1.46
N LEU A 113 -19.58 4.30 -0.76
CA LEU A 113 -20.49 4.69 0.31
C LEU A 113 -21.90 4.43 -0.17
N PRO A 114 -22.68 3.60 0.53
CA PRO A 114 -24.07 3.39 0.13
C PRO A 114 -24.70 4.77 -0.04
N PRO A 115 -25.48 5.01 -1.11
CA PRO A 115 -26.19 6.26 -1.26
C PRO A 115 -26.89 6.53 0.08
N GLN A 116 -26.59 7.66 0.67
CA GLN A 116 -27.28 8.10 1.88
C GLN A 116 -28.72 8.35 1.49
N ASP A 117 -29.48 7.26 1.45
CA ASP A 117 -30.93 7.34 1.35
C ASP A 117 -31.41 7.74 2.74
N ASP A 118 -31.68 9.05 2.92
CA ASP A 118 -32.14 9.65 4.17
C ASP A 118 -33.49 9.05 4.66
N GLN A 119 -33.93 7.95 4.06
CA GLN A 119 -35.22 7.30 4.33
C GLN A 119 -35.14 5.82 4.70
N THR A 120 -33.98 5.25 4.88
CA THR A 120 -33.90 3.90 5.44
C THR A 120 -34.14 4.01 6.96
N PRO A 121 -35.27 3.52 7.49
CA PRO A 121 -35.44 3.49 8.93
C PRO A 121 -34.29 2.67 9.50
N GLU A 122 -33.52 3.27 10.41
CA GLU A 122 -32.47 2.57 11.12
C GLU A 122 -32.95 1.19 11.53
N PRO A 123 -32.25 0.10 11.16
CA PRO A 123 -32.57 -1.18 11.74
C PRO A 123 -32.48 -1.00 13.25
N LEU A 124 -33.61 -1.18 13.91
CA LEU A 124 -33.73 -1.09 15.36
C LEU A 124 -32.59 -1.94 15.96
N SER A 125 -31.54 -1.26 16.37
CA SER A 125 -30.46 -1.91 17.12
C SER A 125 -31.14 -2.68 18.25
N PRO A 126 -30.79 -3.96 18.51
CA PRO A 126 -31.42 -4.73 19.56
C PRO A 126 -31.28 -3.94 20.86
N ILE A 127 -32.36 -3.33 21.30
CA ILE A 127 -32.42 -2.59 22.54
C ILE A 127 -32.35 -3.64 23.66
N LEU A 128 -31.24 -3.68 24.36
CA LEU A 128 -31.09 -4.52 25.53
C LEU A 128 -32.20 -4.13 26.52
N THR A 129 -33.08 -5.07 26.82
CA THR A 129 -34.13 -4.88 27.81
C THR A 129 -33.49 -4.56 29.16
N VAL A 130 -34.05 -3.54 29.87
CA VAL A 130 -33.62 -3.22 31.22
C VAL A 130 -33.73 -4.48 32.09
N ALA A 131 -32.68 -4.80 32.85
CA ALA A 131 -32.62 -5.97 33.71
C ALA A 131 -33.90 -6.11 34.57
N GLY A 132 -34.58 -7.25 34.48
CA GLY A 132 -35.79 -7.55 35.24
C GLY A 132 -37.13 -7.39 34.47
N ARG A 133 -37.15 -6.97 33.21
CA ARG A 133 -38.36 -7.00 32.38
C ARG A 133 -38.33 -8.19 31.43
N LYS A 134 -39.47 -8.89 31.31
CA LYS A 134 -39.61 -9.96 30.27
C LYS A 134 -39.42 -9.36 28.90
N PRO A 135 -38.65 -10.02 28.00
CA PRO A 135 -38.48 -9.57 26.62
C PRO A 135 -39.87 -9.50 25.96
N LEU A 136 -40.10 -8.41 25.20
CA LEU A 136 -41.29 -8.29 24.38
C LEU A 136 -41.24 -9.42 23.33
N HIS A 137 -42.21 -10.33 23.37
CA HIS A 137 -42.32 -11.36 22.33
C HIS A 137 -42.57 -10.66 20.98
N LEU A 138 -41.57 -10.70 20.11
CA LEU A 138 -41.79 -10.40 18.72
C LEU A 138 -42.74 -11.47 18.14
N PRO A 139 -43.77 -11.09 17.38
CA PRO A 139 -44.64 -12.08 16.76
C PRO A 139 -43.80 -13.03 15.92
N GLU A 140 -43.94 -14.32 16.22
CA GLU A 140 -43.32 -15.39 15.46
C GLU A 140 -43.65 -15.19 13.96
N HIS A 141 -42.63 -15.23 13.12
CA HIS A 141 -42.72 -15.00 11.68
C HIS A 141 -43.93 -15.74 11.12
N ALA A 142 -44.89 -15.03 10.57
CA ALA A 142 -45.97 -15.62 9.79
C ALA A 142 -45.36 -16.47 8.66
N PRO A 143 -45.81 -17.71 8.46
CA PRO A 143 -45.25 -18.55 7.41
C PRO A 143 -45.41 -17.88 6.07
N VAL A 144 -44.30 -17.74 5.32
CA VAL A 144 -44.32 -17.25 3.93
C VAL A 144 -45.19 -18.19 3.11
N SER A 145 -46.39 -17.75 2.82
CA SER A 145 -47.33 -18.46 1.95
C SER A 145 -46.66 -18.65 0.60
N GLY A 146 -46.19 -19.85 0.34
CA GLY A 146 -45.67 -20.25 -0.95
C GLY A 146 -46.75 -20.12 -2.02
N ARG A 147 -46.62 -19.10 -2.87
CA ARG A 147 -47.42 -18.96 -4.07
C ARG A 147 -46.91 -19.95 -5.11
N GLY A 148 -47.43 -21.18 -5.03
CA GLY A 148 -47.29 -22.17 -6.09
C GLY A 148 -47.85 -21.62 -7.39
N LYS A 149 -47.01 -21.41 -8.39
CA LYS A 149 -47.48 -21.28 -9.77
C LYS A 149 -47.84 -22.68 -10.26
N GLU A 150 -49.13 -22.94 -10.26
CA GLU A 150 -49.74 -24.04 -10.97
C GLU A 150 -49.59 -23.81 -12.48
N VAL A 151 -48.82 -24.67 -13.14
CA VAL A 151 -48.72 -24.74 -14.59
C VAL A 151 -49.83 -25.72 -15.02
N ALA A 152 -50.88 -25.24 -15.59
CA ALA A 152 -51.93 -26.05 -16.23
C ALA A 152 -51.55 -26.43 -17.67
N PRO A 153 -52.08 -27.52 -18.22
CA PRO A 153 -51.63 -28.30 -19.36
C PRO A 153 -51.73 -27.64 -20.72
#